data_9b965f2920ead15be2c872c39ed17b8f
#
_entry.id   9b965f2920ead15be2c872c39ed17b8f
#
_cell.length_a   1.000
_cell.length_b   1.000
_cell.length_c   1.000
_cell.angle_alpha   90.00
_cell.angle_beta   90.00
_cell.angle_gamma   90.00
#
_symmetry.space_group_name_H-M   'P 1'
#
loop_
_entity.id
_entity.type
_entity.pdbx_description
1 polymer ?
#
loop_
_entity_poly.entity_id
_entity_poly.type
_entity_poly.pdbx_seq_one_letter_code
_entity_poly.pdbx_strand_id
1 'polypeptide(L)'
;MIKQKPGHNRAVRVFVPRISGKPPEIRAGLLLALVVLAVLAWTAPAHAVPYICCRYYCLIDAGTGQVILSRSADESRQVASTTKMMTAILAEEYADPSEIAVVSDNAARTPKYVIGLHRGQEISVEELLKAALIRSANDAAVVLGEHVTGDIDLFAHLMSVKAVVIGAHHTHFANPSGLPDTYNYSSAYDLTRIGRFLLNKPTLAALVSTRQTGFQHPGYRTEMMITNTNSLLESYPGANGIKTGTTNDAGKCLVASASRNGRHLIAVALNSGDRAGDCARLLDYGFNDCHLVQVVERRTVFKELKVTGGDLPFATIISAQNIDLWQGENSKLNIEKVVRMNYQLAAPLSKGQPVGELRILADGNLVRVCPLVIRDDIKKRNDVISRLKAIF
;
A
#
# COMPACT_ATOMS: atom_id res chain seq x y z
N MET A 1 6.40 -46.62 -103.03
CA MET A 1 6.98 -47.93 -102.68
C MET A 1 8.14 -47.72 -101.75
N ILE A 2 7.98 -47.83 -100.46
CA ILE A 2 9.07 -48.16 -99.50
C ILE A 2 8.40 -48.64 -98.24
N LYS A 3 8.68 -49.85 -97.84
CA LYS A 3 8.17 -50.52 -96.63
C LYS A 3 8.88 -49.97 -95.43
N GLN A 4 8.11 -49.60 -94.35
CA GLN A 4 8.64 -49.35 -93.01
C GLN A 4 8.41 -50.59 -92.15
N LYS A 5 9.48 -51.05 -91.48
CA LYS A 5 9.47 -52.09 -90.45
C LYS A 5 9.09 -51.53 -89.10
N PRO A 6 8.39 -52.30 -88.23
CA PRO A 6 7.98 -51.84 -86.85
C PRO A 6 9.14 -51.94 -85.88
N GLY A 7 9.30 -50.87 -85.07
CA GLY A 7 10.28 -50.76 -84.00
C GLY A 7 9.79 -51.47 -82.71
N HIS A 8 10.70 -52.19 -82.10
CA HIS A 8 10.50 -52.86 -80.77
C HIS A 8 10.46 -51.89 -79.63
N ASN A 9 9.32 -51.83 -78.98
CA ASN A 9 9.21 -51.17 -77.62
C ASN A 9 9.81 -52.07 -76.53
N ARG A 10 10.98 -51.71 -75.99
CA ARG A 10 11.52 -52.28 -74.76
C ARG A 10 10.88 -51.58 -73.58
N ALA A 11 10.01 -52.29 -72.82
CA ALA A 11 9.53 -51.87 -71.58
C ALA A 11 10.63 -51.94 -70.48
N VAL A 12 11.05 -50.81 -69.92
CA VAL A 12 11.95 -50.75 -68.78
C VAL A 12 11.08 -50.99 -67.51
N ARG A 13 11.26 -52.14 -66.90
CA ARG A 13 10.68 -52.40 -65.56
C ARG A 13 11.48 -51.64 -64.48
N VAL A 14 10.89 -50.55 -63.95
CA VAL A 14 11.42 -49.89 -62.74
C VAL A 14 11.04 -50.76 -61.58
N PHE A 15 12.04 -51.27 -60.89
CA PHE A 15 11.87 -52.05 -59.65
C PHE A 15 11.66 -51.03 -58.50
N VAL A 16 10.42 -50.95 -58.00
CA VAL A 16 10.11 -50.15 -56.79
C VAL A 16 10.19 -51.09 -55.58
N PRO A 17 11.15 -50.93 -54.67
CA PRO A 17 11.19 -51.75 -53.45
C PRO A 17 9.97 -51.43 -52.56
N ARG A 18 9.16 -52.45 -52.29
CA ARG A 18 8.11 -52.36 -51.23
C ARG A 18 8.79 -52.28 -49.91
N ILE A 19 8.80 -51.06 -49.32
CA ILE A 19 9.13 -50.88 -47.92
C ILE A 19 7.91 -51.32 -47.10
N SER A 20 7.93 -52.57 -46.64
CA SER A 20 6.98 -53.08 -45.63
C SER A 20 7.56 -52.75 -44.23
N GLY A 21 7.33 -51.57 -43.75
CA GLY A 21 7.61 -51.20 -42.38
C GLY A 21 6.32 -50.71 -41.73
N LYS A 22 5.81 -51.38 -40.73
CA LYS A 22 4.77 -50.85 -39.82
C LYS A 22 5.25 -49.48 -39.30
N PRO A 23 4.44 -48.43 -39.33
CA PRO A 23 4.84 -47.17 -38.69
C PRO A 23 5.08 -47.45 -37.22
N PRO A 24 6.18 -46.96 -36.65
CA PRO A 24 6.46 -47.19 -35.25
C PRO A 24 5.41 -46.45 -34.38
N GLU A 25 4.59 -47.22 -33.70
CA GLU A 25 3.58 -46.75 -32.69
C GLU A 25 4.21 -45.83 -31.62
N ILE A 26 5.52 -45.91 -31.47
CA ILE A 26 6.34 -45.05 -30.58
C ILE A 26 6.28 -43.56 -30.93
N ARG A 27 6.10 -43.20 -32.22
CA ARG A 27 6.06 -41.79 -32.64
C ARG A 27 4.75 -41.10 -32.34
N ALA A 28 3.62 -41.81 -32.32
CA ALA A 28 2.32 -41.25 -32.02
C ALA A 28 2.20 -40.96 -30.49
N GLY A 29 2.72 -41.87 -29.66
CA GLY A 29 2.77 -41.67 -28.21
C GLY A 29 3.68 -40.52 -27.78
N LEU A 30 4.84 -40.36 -28.43
CA LEU A 30 5.75 -39.26 -28.14
C LEU A 30 5.19 -37.89 -28.57
N LEU A 31 4.51 -37.83 -29.71
CA LEU A 31 3.82 -36.63 -30.18
C LEU A 31 2.64 -36.25 -29.27
N LEU A 32 1.86 -37.23 -28.81
CA LEU A 32 0.78 -37.01 -27.87
C LEU A 32 1.31 -36.55 -26.49
N ALA A 33 2.40 -37.13 -26.00
CA ALA A 33 3.05 -36.70 -24.76
C ALA A 33 3.62 -35.29 -24.84
N LEU A 34 4.22 -34.90 -26.01
CA LEU A 34 4.70 -33.56 -26.25
C LEU A 34 3.56 -32.53 -26.36
N VAL A 35 2.44 -32.89 -26.97
CA VAL A 35 1.25 -32.02 -27.04
C VAL A 35 0.61 -31.86 -25.67
N VAL A 36 0.51 -32.94 -24.88
CA VAL A 36 0.02 -32.88 -23.49
C VAL A 36 0.95 -32.04 -22.61
N LEU A 37 2.27 -32.20 -22.72
CA LEU A 37 3.24 -31.35 -22.03
C LEU A 37 3.18 -29.88 -22.48
N ALA A 38 2.98 -29.62 -23.77
CA ALA A 38 2.81 -28.27 -24.30
C ALA A 38 1.49 -27.63 -23.83
N VAL A 39 0.40 -28.40 -23.76
CA VAL A 39 -0.90 -27.94 -23.23
C VAL A 39 -0.81 -27.70 -21.72
N LEU A 40 -0.11 -28.56 -20.96
CA LEU A 40 0.15 -28.36 -19.54
C LEU A 40 1.08 -27.17 -19.26
N ALA A 41 2.03 -26.89 -20.16
CA ALA A 41 2.90 -25.72 -20.07
C ALA A 41 2.19 -24.40 -20.45
N TRP A 42 1.07 -24.47 -21.16
CA TRP A 42 0.26 -23.30 -21.55
C TRP A 42 -0.90 -23.01 -20.59
N THR A 43 -1.15 -23.83 -19.60
CA THR A 43 -2.00 -23.42 -18.46
C THR A 43 -1.16 -22.47 -17.61
N ALA A 44 -0.96 -21.22 -18.06
CA ALA A 44 -0.57 -20.16 -17.15
C ALA A 44 -1.53 -20.23 -15.95
N PRO A 45 -1.03 -20.26 -14.70
CA PRO A 45 -1.92 -20.25 -13.56
C PRO A 45 -2.83 -19.03 -13.72
N ALA A 46 -4.14 -19.25 -13.77
CA ALA A 46 -5.09 -18.15 -13.71
C ALA A 46 -4.86 -17.51 -12.34
N HIS A 47 -4.15 -16.37 -12.32
CA HIS A 47 -3.92 -15.57 -11.11
C HIS A 47 -5.26 -15.03 -10.65
N ALA A 48 -6.00 -15.87 -9.92
CA ALA A 48 -7.29 -15.49 -9.34
C ALA A 48 -7.04 -14.55 -8.15
N VAL A 49 -8.00 -13.64 -7.90
CA VAL A 49 -8.02 -12.86 -6.66
C VAL A 49 -7.87 -13.83 -5.48
N PRO A 50 -6.94 -13.60 -4.54
CA PRO A 50 -6.64 -14.55 -3.48
C PRO A 50 -7.86 -14.80 -2.59
N TYR A 51 -8.05 -16.04 -2.16
CA TYR A 51 -9.06 -16.36 -1.16
C TYR A 51 -8.63 -15.82 0.21
N ILE A 52 -9.32 -14.79 0.70
CA ILE A 52 -9.12 -14.17 2.01
C ILE A 52 -10.26 -14.59 2.93
N CYS A 53 -9.93 -15.22 4.08
CA CYS A 53 -10.94 -15.76 5.00
C CYS A 53 -11.74 -14.67 5.70
N CYS A 54 -11.13 -13.52 6.00
CA CYS A 54 -11.82 -12.41 6.66
C CYS A 54 -12.67 -11.60 5.68
N ARG A 55 -13.73 -11.00 6.23
CA ARG A 55 -14.60 -10.08 5.47
C ARG A 55 -13.99 -8.69 5.31
N TYR A 56 -13.22 -8.22 6.29
CA TYR A 56 -12.76 -6.85 6.38
C TYR A 56 -11.25 -6.80 6.14
N TYR A 57 -10.85 -6.40 4.95
CA TYR A 57 -9.44 -6.29 4.61
C TYR A 57 -9.14 -5.14 3.65
N CYS A 58 -7.90 -4.69 3.69
CA CYS A 58 -7.38 -3.69 2.77
C CYS A 58 -5.90 -3.95 2.51
N LEU A 59 -5.51 -3.92 1.24
CA LEU A 59 -4.12 -3.94 0.78
C LEU A 59 -3.83 -2.64 0.06
N ILE A 60 -2.78 -1.94 0.47
CA ILE A 60 -2.33 -0.72 -0.19
C ILE A 60 -0.85 -0.80 -0.60
N ASP A 61 -0.50 -0.04 -1.62
CA ASP A 61 0.89 0.37 -1.87
C ASP A 61 1.26 1.49 -0.88
N ALA A 62 2.25 1.25 -0.02
CA ALA A 62 2.62 2.19 1.04
C ALA A 62 3.22 3.50 0.48
N GLY A 63 3.95 3.43 -0.65
CA GLY A 63 4.57 4.61 -1.27
C GLY A 63 3.53 5.60 -1.78
N THR A 64 2.46 5.09 -2.37
CA THR A 64 1.44 5.89 -3.05
C THR A 64 0.16 6.08 -2.25
N GLY A 65 -0.16 5.14 -1.36
CA GLY A 65 -1.45 5.04 -0.69
C GLY A 65 -2.56 4.45 -1.57
N GLN A 66 -2.23 3.96 -2.77
CA GLN A 66 -3.20 3.33 -3.66
C GLN A 66 -3.74 2.04 -3.04
N VAL A 67 -5.07 1.92 -2.98
CA VAL A 67 -5.74 0.65 -2.66
C VAL A 67 -5.57 -0.29 -3.85
N ILE A 68 -5.04 -1.49 -3.57
CA ILE A 68 -4.80 -2.54 -4.57
C ILE A 68 -5.93 -3.57 -4.53
N LEU A 69 -6.31 -3.97 -3.33
CA LEU A 69 -7.38 -4.93 -3.09
C LEU A 69 -8.04 -4.64 -1.74
N SER A 70 -9.38 -4.63 -1.71
CA SER A 70 -10.12 -4.41 -0.47
C SER A 70 -11.48 -5.10 -0.48
N ARG A 71 -12.00 -5.33 0.72
CA ARG A 71 -13.36 -5.80 0.93
C ARG A 71 -13.89 -5.25 2.25
N SER A 72 -15.08 -4.63 2.23
CA SER A 72 -15.68 -3.97 3.39
C SER A 72 -14.67 -3.13 4.18
N ALA A 73 -13.76 -2.42 3.47
CA ALA A 73 -12.59 -1.79 4.06
C ALA A 73 -12.93 -0.54 4.89
N ASP A 74 -14.06 0.11 4.61
CA ASP A 74 -14.52 1.31 5.31
C ASP A 74 -15.51 1.01 6.45
N GLU A 75 -15.93 -0.25 6.61
CA GLU A 75 -16.83 -0.64 7.71
C GLU A 75 -16.11 -0.49 9.06
N SER A 76 -16.62 0.41 9.91
CA SER A 76 -16.09 0.66 11.26
C SER A 76 -16.37 -0.53 12.17
N ARG A 77 -15.35 -0.94 12.95
CA ARG A 77 -15.45 -2.03 13.92
C ARG A 77 -14.38 -1.93 14.99
N GLN A 78 -14.55 -2.65 16.09
CA GLN A 78 -13.50 -2.78 17.09
C GLN A 78 -12.25 -3.42 16.49
N VAL A 79 -11.07 -2.92 16.87
CA VAL A 79 -9.79 -3.26 16.26
C VAL A 79 -8.75 -3.74 17.25
N ALA A 80 -9.14 -3.86 18.51
CA ALA A 80 -8.28 -4.29 19.61
C ALA A 80 -6.96 -3.50 19.67
N SER A 81 -5.87 -4.15 20.05
CA SER A 81 -4.55 -3.52 20.25
C SER A 81 -3.88 -2.93 19.00
N THR A 82 -4.51 -2.97 17.81
CA THR A 82 -4.03 -2.14 16.69
C THR A 82 -4.16 -0.65 16.97
N THR A 83 -5.04 -0.28 17.91
CA THR A 83 -5.17 1.06 18.54
C THR A 83 -3.82 1.62 19.00
N LYS A 84 -2.92 0.77 19.53
CA LYS A 84 -1.61 1.18 20.05
C LYS A 84 -0.68 1.80 18.99
N MET A 85 -0.99 1.63 17.70
CA MET A 85 -0.28 2.36 16.67
C MET A 85 -0.48 3.88 16.81
N MET A 86 -1.72 4.32 17.07
CA MET A 86 -2.01 5.75 17.30
C MET A 86 -1.42 6.24 18.61
N THR A 87 -1.48 5.43 19.67
CA THR A 87 -0.84 5.74 20.95
C THR A 87 0.65 5.99 20.79
N ALA A 88 1.35 5.12 20.06
CA ALA A 88 2.78 5.29 19.82
C ALA A 88 3.10 6.50 18.95
N ILE A 89 2.28 6.79 17.93
CA ILE A 89 2.43 7.99 17.08
C ILE A 89 2.39 9.25 17.92
N LEU A 90 1.40 9.37 18.83
CA LEU A 90 1.27 10.55 19.68
C LEU A 90 2.36 10.61 20.76
N ALA A 91 2.72 9.48 21.35
CA ALA A 91 3.81 9.45 22.33
C ALA A 91 5.12 9.92 21.71
N GLU A 92 5.47 9.49 20.49
CA GLU A 92 6.68 9.96 19.78
C GLU A 92 6.59 11.43 19.34
N GLU A 93 5.38 11.97 19.10
CA GLU A 93 5.21 13.37 18.70
C GLU A 93 5.27 14.36 19.87
N TYR A 94 4.92 13.93 21.08
CA TYR A 94 4.74 14.82 22.21
C TYR A 94 5.65 14.54 23.41
N ALA A 95 6.43 13.45 23.38
CA ALA A 95 7.36 13.11 24.47
C ALA A 95 8.72 12.70 23.89
N ASP A 96 9.81 13.09 24.61
CA ASP A 96 11.14 12.58 24.27
C ASP A 96 11.29 11.12 24.71
N PRO A 97 11.91 10.23 23.94
CA PRO A 97 12.14 8.83 24.32
C PRO A 97 12.85 8.66 25.68
N SER A 98 13.70 9.60 26.07
CA SER A 98 14.44 9.59 27.34
C SER A 98 13.63 10.09 28.54
N GLU A 99 12.47 10.71 28.33
CA GLU A 99 11.61 11.16 29.42
C GLU A 99 11.16 10.00 30.30
N ILE A 100 11.08 10.26 31.60
CA ILE A 100 10.65 9.27 32.60
C ILE A 100 9.17 9.48 32.93
N ALA A 101 8.37 8.51 32.62
CA ALA A 101 6.96 8.46 33.00
C ALA A 101 6.78 7.74 34.35
N VAL A 102 5.83 8.22 35.15
CA VAL A 102 5.47 7.62 36.43
C VAL A 102 4.18 6.82 36.28
N VAL A 103 4.19 5.58 36.74
CA VAL A 103 3.03 4.68 36.64
C VAL A 103 1.95 5.10 37.61
N SER A 104 0.77 5.42 37.12
CA SER A 104 -0.41 5.79 37.92
C SER A 104 -1.11 4.58 38.55
N ASP A 105 -2.05 4.82 39.44
CA ASP A 105 -2.97 3.78 39.93
C ASP A 105 -3.85 3.18 38.82
N ASN A 106 -4.29 4.00 37.85
CA ASN A 106 -5.11 3.57 36.75
C ASN A 106 -4.32 2.65 35.83
N ALA A 107 -3.10 3.04 35.44
CA ALA A 107 -2.22 2.21 34.62
C ALA A 107 -1.88 0.88 35.29
N ALA A 108 -1.58 0.89 36.61
CA ALA A 108 -1.26 -0.32 37.38
C ALA A 108 -2.45 -1.30 37.51
N ARG A 109 -3.70 -0.81 37.39
CA ARG A 109 -4.92 -1.66 37.40
C ARG A 109 -5.42 -2.06 36.05
N THR A 110 -4.68 -1.72 34.99
CA THR A 110 -5.06 -2.07 33.59
C THR A 110 -5.22 -3.59 33.45
N PRO A 111 -6.36 -4.06 32.88
CA PRO A 111 -6.59 -5.50 32.67
C PRO A 111 -5.61 -6.10 31.66
N LYS A 112 -5.51 -7.43 31.70
CA LYS A 112 -4.67 -8.32 30.83
C LYS A 112 -4.36 -7.72 29.45
N TYR A 113 -3.46 -8.11 28.97
CA TYR A 113 -2.08 -8.25 28.53
C TYR A 113 -1.22 -7.07 28.98
N VAL A 114 -0.55 -7.24 30.08
CA VAL A 114 0.27 -6.22 30.73
C VAL A 114 1.71 -6.74 30.89
N ILE A 115 2.65 -5.84 31.12
CA ILE A 115 4.01 -6.18 31.58
C ILE A 115 4.12 -6.19 33.10
N GLY A 116 3.08 -5.78 33.81
CA GLY A 116 2.99 -5.82 35.28
C GLY A 116 3.59 -4.59 35.94
N LEU A 117 3.32 -3.40 35.43
CA LEU A 117 3.73 -2.13 36.04
C LEU A 117 2.97 -1.89 37.35
N HIS A 118 3.66 -1.38 38.34
CA HIS A 118 3.09 -1.01 39.66
C HIS A 118 3.11 0.50 39.86
N ARG A 119 2.12 1.02 40.61
CA ARG A 119 2.02 2.43 40.97
C ARG A 119 3.34 2.98 41.52
N GLY A 120 3.72 4.15 41.02
CA GLY A 120 4.91 4.88 41.45
C GLY A 120 6.21 4.39 40.84
N GLN A 121 6.18 3.33 40.00
CA GLN A 121 7.36 2.95 39.23
C GLN A 121 7.66 4.00 38.15
N GLU A 122 8.94 4.19 37.91
CA GLU A 122 9.48 5.08 36.89
C GLU A 122 10.01 4.29 35.72
N ILE A 123 9.64 4.69 34.52
CA ILE A 123 10.03 3.97 33.26
C ILE A 123 10.15 4.96 32.12
N SER A 124 11.14 4.81 31.26
CA SER A 124 11.31 5.71 30.11
C SER A 124 10.22 5.51 29.05
N VAL A 125 9.92 6.58 28.31
CA VAL A 125 9.01 6.55 27.15
C VAL A 125 9.48 5.54 26.12
N GLU A 126 10.79 5.40 25.89
CA GLU A 126 11.35 4.40 24.99
C GLU A 126 10.96 2.97 25.41
N GLU A 127 11.13 2.61 26.68
CA GLU A 127 10.77 1.28 27.17
C GLU A 127 9.25 1.05 27.10
N LEU A 128 8.44 2.07 27.38
CA LEU A 128 7.00 1.99 27.22
C LEU A 128 6.58 1.76 25.76
N LEU A 129 7.23 2.42 24.79
CA LEU A 129 7.00 2.20 23.36
C LEU A 129 7.39 0.77 22.94
N LYS A 130 8.54 0.24 23.42
CA LYS A 130 8.92 -1.17 23.21
C LYS A 130 7.84 -2.12 23.74
N ALA A 131 7.39 -1.91 24.97
CA ALA A 131 6.35 -2.74 25.61
C ALA A 131 5.01 -2.66 24.86
N ALA A 132 4.56 -1.47 24.46
CA ALA A 132 3.29 -1.27 23.78
C ALA A 132 3.27 -1.84 22.36
N LEU A 133 4.33 -1.64 21.58
CA LEU A 133 4.37 -2.05 20.16
C LEU A 133 4.81 -3.51 19.99
N ILE A 134 5.83 -3.96 20.69
CA ILE A 134 6.41 -5.30 20.55
C ILE A 134 5.60 -6.32 21.36
N ARG A 135 5.47 -6.12 22.67
CA ARG A 135 4.76 -7.04 23.59
C ARG A 135 3.25 -6.82 23.57
N SER A 136 2.79 -5.65 23.07
CA SER A 136 1.37 -5.26 23.08
C SER A 136 0.80 -4.96 24.47
N ALA A 137 1.62 -4.48 25.41
CA ALA A 137 1.26 -4.21 26.78
C ALA A 137 0.21 -3.10 26.90
N ASN A 138 -0.87 -3.37 27.63
CA ASN A 138 -1.97 -2.41 27.83
C ASN A 138 -1.61 -1.34 28.87
N ASP A 139 -0.97 -1.75 29.98
CA ASP A 139 -0.48 -0.85 31.03
C ASP A 139 0.52 0.17 30.47
N ALA A 140 1.47 -0.27 29.65
CA ALA A 140 2.40 0.63 28.98
C ALA A 140 1.69 1.65 28.07
N ALA A 141 0.65 1.25 27.36
CA ALA A 141 -0.14 2.16 26.53
C ALA A 141 -0.91 3.19 27.36
N VAL A 142 -1.42 2.81 28.54
CA VAL A 142 -2.09 3.73 29.46
C VAL A 142 -1.09 4.73 30.06
N VAL A 143 0.10 4.26 30.50
CA VAL A 143 1.15 5.16 31.00
C VAL A 143 1.56 6.16 29.95
N LEU A 144 1.75 5.75 28.68
CA LEU A 144 2.07 6.65 27.58
C LEU A 144 0.98 7.74 27.40
N GLY A 145 -0.29 7.35 27.43
CA GLY A 145 -1.40 8.30 27.30
C GLY A 145 -1.44 9.31 28.43
N GLU A 146 -1.31 8.84 29.67
CA GLU A 146 -1.31 9.70 30.84
C GLU A 146 -0.07 10.61 30.89
N HIS A 147 1.10 10.11 30.46
CA HIS A 147 2.32 10.91 30.40
C HIS A 147 2.19 12.10 29.44
N VAL A 148 1.58 11.87 28.27
CA VAL A 148 1.44 12.91 27.22
C VAL A 148 0.44 14.00 27.61
N THR A 149 -0.69 13.64 28.20
CA THR A 149 -1.80 14.60 28.42
C THR A 149 -2.18 14.79 29.89
N GLY A 150 -1.72 13.95 30.80
CA GLY A 150 -2.15 13.91 32.21
C GLY A 150 -3.53 13.28 32.41
N ASP A 151 -4.30 13.05 31.36
CA ASP A 151 -5.67 12.54 31.36
C ASP A 151 -5.95 11.60 30.19
N ILE A 152 -6.52 10.44 30.49
CA ILE A 152 -6.76 9.39 29.45
C ILE A 152 -7.86 9.79 28.46
N ASP A 153 -8.91 10.49 28.90
CA ASP A 153 -10.00 10.89 28.01
C ASP A 153 -9.53 11.99 27.05
N LEU A 154 -8.71 12.92 27.57
CA LEU A 154 -8.05 13.93 26.71
C LEU A 154 -7.10 13.27 25.70
N PHE A 155 -6.35 12.24 26.11
CA PHE A 155 -5.49 11.51 25.19
C PHE A 155 -6.29 10.78 24.11
N ALA A 156 -7.39 10.10 24.47
CA ALA A 156 -8.27 9.42 23.54
C ALA A 156 -8.91 10.41 22.54
N HIS A 157 -9.28 11.61 23.02
CA HIS A 157 -9.74 12.68 22.15
C HIS A 157 -8.64 13.12 21.17
N LEU A 158 -7.42 13.33 21.64
CA LEU A 158 -6.26 13.68 20.80
C LEU A 158 -5.97 12.60 19.74
N MET A 159 -6.08 11.30 20.11
CA MET A 159 -5.97 10.18 19.17
C MET A 159 -7.01 10.28 18.05
N SER A 160 -8.26 10.61 18.38
CA SER A 160 -9.35 10.74 17.43
C SER A 160 -9.17 11.94 16.49
N VAL A 161 -8.74 13.09 17.04
CA VAL A 161 -8.38 14.27 16.23
C VAL A 161 -7.23 13.94 15.28
N LYS A 162 -6.18 13.27 15.76
CA LYS A 162 -5.05 12.85 14.91
C LYS A 162 -5.49 11.91 13.81
N ALA A 163 -6.42 10.99 14.08
CA ALA A 163 -6.98 10.10 13.06
C ALA A 163 -7.60 10.90 11.91
N VAL A 164 -8.42 11.90 12.21
CA VAL A 164 -9.02 12.81 11.21
C VAL A 164 -7.94 13.54 10.39
N VAL A 165 -6.93 14.09 11.07
CA VAL A 165 -5.83 14.84 10.43
C VAL A 165 -5.06 13.98 9.42
N ILE A 166 -4.83 12.70 9.72
CA ILE A 166 -4.16 11.78 8.79
C ILE A 166 -5.12 11.13 7.79
N GLY A 167 -6.41 11.50 7.82
CA GLY A 167 -7.44 11.06 6.89
C GLY A 167 -8.06 9.70 7.21
N ALA A 168 -7.99 9.24 8.46
CA ALA A 168 -8.67 8.05 8.97
C ALA A 168 -10.05 8.45 9.54
N HIS A 169 -11.04 8.62 8.64
CA HIS A 169 -12.33 9.23 8.97
C HIS A 169 -13.36 8.26 9.57
N HIS A 170 -13.15 6.96 9.47
CA HIS A 170 -13.99 5.91 10.07
C HIS A 170 -13.40 5.41 11.39
N THR A 171 -12.66 6.26 12.10
CA THR A 171 -11.89 5.91 13.29
C THR A 171 -12.24 6.83 14.45
N HIS A 172 -12.46 6.22 15.61
CA HIS A 172 -12.60 6.90 16.89
C HIS A 172 -11.91 6.07 17.98
N PHE A 173 -11.25 6.74 18.91
CA PHE A 173 -10.56 6.13 20.03
C PHE A 173 -11.17 6.54 21.36
N ALA A 174 -11.43 5.56 22.21
CA ALA A 174 -11.93 5.75 23.56
C ALA A 174 -10.88 5.43 24.65
N ASN A 175 -9.79 4.75 24.25
CA ASN A 175 -8.69 4.44 25.15
C ASN A 175 -7.40 4.18 24.36
N PRO A 176 -6.20 4.28 24.98
CA PRO A 176 -4.91 4.13 24.30
C PRO A 176 -4.53 2.67 24.03
N SER A 177 -5.19 1.70 24.67
CA SER A 177 -4.78 0.30 24.67
C SER A 177 -5.50 -0.57 23.62
N GLY A 178 -6.71 -0.17 23.22
CA GLY A 178 -7.61 -0.98 22.41
C GLY A 178 -8.35 -2.04 23.20
N LEU A 179 -8.49 -1.87 24.50
CA LEU A 179 -9.43 -2.64 25.33
C LEU A 179 -10.86 -2.42 24.84
N PRO A 180 -11.76 -3.41 25.02
CA PRO A 180 -13.13 -3.32 24.56
C PRO A 180 -13.84 -2.06 25.02
N ASP A 181 -14.34 -1.29 24.07
CA ASP A 181 -15.19 -0.13 24.24
C ASP A 181 -15.98 0.07 22.93
N THR A 182 -17.27 0.38 23.03
CA THR A 182 -18.14 0.57 21.86
C THR A 182 -17.73 1.78 21.01
N TYR A 183 -17.08 2.76 21.62
CA TYR A 183 -16.58 3.97 20.96
C TYR A 183 -15.12 3.84 20.51
N ASN A 184 -14.49 2.67 20.70
CA ASN A 184 -13.12 2.40 20.23
C ASN A 184 -13.15 1.56 18.96
N TYR A 185 -13.21 2.22 17.80
CA TYR A 185 -13.34 1.56 16.49
C TYR A 185 -12.47 2.20 15.42
N SER A 186 -12.21 1.44 14.38
CA SER A 186 -11.56 1.86 13.14
C SER A 186 -12.03 0.99 11.97
N SER A 187 -11.55 1.28 10.77
CA SER A 187 -11.78 0.46 9.57
C SER A 187 -10.49 -0.15 9.04
N ALA A 188 -10.59 -1.15 8.17
CA ALA A 188 -9.40 -1.75 7.55
C ALA A 188 -8.63 -0.72 6.70
N TYR A 189 -9.33 0.15 5.99
CA TYR A 189 -8.72 1.23 5.21
C TYR A 189 -8.02 2.24 6.11
N ASP A 190 -8.67 2.72 7.16
CA ASP A 190 -8.10 3.70 8.09
C ASP A 190 -6.84 3.17 8.79
N LEU A 191 -6.85 1.88 9.16
CA LEU A 191 -5.67 1.25 9.76
C LEU A 191 -4.49 1.17 8.78
N THR A 192 -4.73 1.09 7.46
CA THR A 192 -3.63 1.21 6.49
C THR A 192 -3.03 2.61 6.50
N ARG A 193 -3.86 3.66 6.66
CA ARG A 193 -3.40 5.06 6.75
C ARG A 193 -2.60 5.31 8.02
N ILE A 194 -3.12 4.82 9.16
CA ILE A 194 -2.43 4.90 10.46
C ILE A 194 -1.09 4.14 10.40
N GLY A 195 -1.09 2.91 9.87
CA GLY A 195 0.13 2.12 9.70
C GLY A 195 1.15 2.79 8.77
N ARG A 196 0.68 3.37 7.64
CA ARG A 196 1.52 4.14 6.73
C ARG A 196 2.14 5.35 7.40
N PHE A 197 1.36 6.09 8.19
CA PHE A 197 1.85 7.25 8.95
C PHE A 197 2.89 6.83 9.98
N LEU A 198 2.65 5.73 10.71
CA LEU A 198 3.60 5.17 11.68
C LEU A 198 4.93 4.78 11.00
N LEU A 199 4.89 4.11 9.86
CA LEU A 199 6.09 3.67 9.14
C LEU A 199 6.93 4.83 8.57
N ASN A 200 6.37 6.02 8.40
CA ASN A 200 7.11 7.21 8.04
C ASN A 200 7.90 7.82 9.22
N LYS A 201 7.75 7.31 10.44
CA LYS A 201 8.49 7.68 11.64
C LYS A 201 9.59 6.64 11.88
N PRO A 202 10.88 6.99 11.68
CA PRO A 202 11.98 6.01 11.69
C PRO A 202 12.07 5.19 12.98
N THR A 203 11.88 5.83 14.14
CA THR A 203 11.92 5.19 15.46
C THR A 203 10.82 4.13 15.58
N LEU A 204 9.57 4.48 15.23
CA LEU A 204 8.44 3.56 15.31
C LEU A 204 8.56 2.44 14.28
N ALA A 205 9.02 2.74 13.06
CA ALA A 205 9.26 1.74 12.02
C ALA A 205 10.29 0.69 12.48
N ALA A 206 11.37 1.13 13.14
CA ALA A 206 12.36 0.24 13.72
C ALA A 206 11.74 -0.66 14.82
N LEU A 207 10.95 -0.09 15.74
CA LEU A 207 10.30 -0.85 16.81
C LEU A 207 9.33 -1.90 16.28
N VAL A 208 8.46 -1.56 15.33
CA VAL A 208 7.46 -2.52 14.81
C VAL A 208 8.08 -3.62 13.93
N SER A 209 9.27 -3.40 13.38
CA SER A 209 10.02 -4.41 12.62
C SER A 209 10.89 -5.32 13.50
N THR A 210 11.05 -4.98 14.77
CA THR A 210 11.87 -5.73 15.72
C THR A 210 11.17 -7.01 16.16
N ARG A 211 11.83 -8.17 15.97
CA ARG A 211 11.33 -9.49 16.39
C ARG A 211 11.44 -9.70 17.88
N GLN A 212 12.61 -9.40 18.42
CA GLN A 212 12.94 -9.52 19.84
C GLN A 212 13.89 -8.40 20.25
N THR A 213 13.74 -7.91 21.46
CA THR A 213 14.64 -6.91 22.02
C THR A 213 14.70 -7.04 23.54
N GLY A 214 15.76 -6.54 24.13
CA GLY A 214 15.85 -6.32 25.54
C GLY A 214 14.87 -5.25 25.98
N PHE A 215 14.32 -5.44 27.17
CA PHE A 215 13.36 -4.56 27.83
C PHE A 215 13.74 -4.39 29.31
N GLN A 216 13.99 -3.15 29.72
CA GLN A 216 14.32 -2.85 31.11
C GLN A 216 13.05 -2.57 31.89
N HIS A 217 12.53 -3.60 32.56
CA HIS A 217 11.39 -3.47 33.45
C HIS A 217 11.79 -2.82 34.79
N PRO A 218 11.07 -1.80 35.30
CA PRO A 218 11.48 -1.08 36.51
C PRO A 218 11.45 -1.92 37.79
N GLY A 219 10.74 -3.04 37.78
CA GLY A 219 10.71 -3.99 38.90
C GLY A 219 11.82 -5.06 38.89
N TYR A 220 12.66 -5.11 37.86
CA TYR A 220 13.69 -6.13 37.71
C TYR A 220 15.08 -5.53 37.54
N ARG A 221 16.09 -6.20 38.12
CA ARG A 221 17.50 -5.75 37.98
C ARG A 221 18.11 -6.10 36.65
N THR A 222 17.62 -7.15 36.02
CA THR A 222 18.12 -7.65 34.74
C THR A 222 17.14 -7.34 33.63
N GLU A 223 17.68 -7.03 32.47
CA GLU A 223 16.92 -6.85 31.26
C GLU A 223 16.13 -8.13 30.90
N MET A 224 14.89 -7.97 30.46
CA MET A 224 14.01 -9.05 30.03
C MET A 224 13.94 -9.07 28.52
N MET A 225 13.91 -10.27 27.93
CA MET A 225 13.67 -10.40 26.49
C MET A 225 12.17 -10.35 26.18
N ILE A 226 11.74 -9.40 25.35
CA ILE A 226 10.38 -9.32 24.85
C ILE A 226 10.32 -9.69 23.36
N THR A 227 9.28 -10.44 22.97
CA THR A 227 9.08 -10.94 21.62
C THR A 227 7.84 -10.29 20.98
N ASN A 228 7.98 -9.93 19.71
CA ASN A 228 6.90 -9.32 18.93
C ASN A 228 5.75 -10.32 18.72
N THR A 229 4.53 -9.81 18.87
CA THR A 229 3.31 -10.59 18.68
C THR A 229 2.96 -10.84 17.21
N ASN A 230 3.66 -10.20 16.26
CA ASN A 230 3.48 -10.37 14.82
C ASN A 230 4.35 -11.51 14.28
N SER A 231 3.78 -12.69 14.10
CA SER A 231 4.48 -13.89 13.60
C SER A 231 5.00 -13.73 12.15
N LEU A 232 4.46 -12.80 11.36
CA LEU A 232 4.94 -12.56 9.99
C LEU A 232 6.37 -12.02 9.96
N LEU A 233 6.83 -11.36 11.01
CA LEU A 233 8.22 -10.89 11.09
C LEU A 233 9.24 -12.06 11.00
N GLU A 234 8.84 -13.27 11.38
CA GLU A 234 9.66 -14.47 11.29
C GLU A 234 9.36 -15.28 10.02
N SER A 235 8.05 -15.41 9.69
CA SER A 235 7.59 -16.38 8.69
C SER A 235 7.41 -15.81 7.28
N TYR A 236 7.40 -14.48 7.09
CA TYR A 236 7.13 -13.87 5.80
C TYR A 236 8.33 -13.04 5.29
N PRO A 237 8.89 -13.37 4.11
CA PRO A 237 10.06 -12.67 3.56
C PRO A 237 9.78 -11.18 3.33
N GLY A 238 10.63 -10.32 3.90
CA GLY A 238 10.53 -8.87 3.78
C GLY A 238 9.53 -8.23 4.74
N ALA A 239 8.87 -8.99 5.65
CA ALA A 239 8.00 -8.42 6.67
C ALA A 239 8.76 -7.46 7.59
N ASN A 240 8.17 -6.28 7.82
CA ASN A 240 8.76 -5.19 8.60
C ASN A 240 7.73 -4.46 9.50
N GLY A 241 6.64 -5.12 9.87
CA GLY A 241 5.65 -4.57 10.81
C GLY A 241 4.27 -5.20 10.63
N ILE A 242 3.23 -4.68 11.28
CA ILE A 242 3.18 -3.49 12.14
C ILE A 242 2.64 -3.86 13.52
N LYS A 243 1.33 -4.29 13.60
CA LYS A 243 0.67 -4.50 14.90
C LYS A 243 -0.44 -5.53 14.84
N THR A 244 -0.48 -6.40 15.85
CA THR A 244 -1.56 -7.35 16.08
C THR A 244 -2.58 -6.80 17.08
N GLY A 245 -3.82 -7.31 17.02
CA GLY A 245 -4.85 -7.07 18.01
C GLY A 245 -5.73 -8.30 18.22
N THR A 246 -6.22 -8.51 19.43
CA THR A 246 -7.19 -9.58 19.71
C THR A 246 -8.04 -9.21 20.93
N THR A 247 -9.35 -9.19 20.74
CA THR A 247 -10.37 -9.21 21.81
C THR A 247 -11.52 -10.12 21.34
N ASN A 248 -12.46 -10.43 22.22
CA ASN A 248 -13.62 -11.21 21.81
C ASN A 248 -14.46 -10.47 20.76
N ASP A 249 -14.64 -9.16 20.93
CA ASP A 249 -15.49 -8.34 20.04
C ASP A 249 -14.81 -7.99 18.72
N ALA A 250 -13.49 -7.71 18.74
CA ALA A 250 -12.74 -7.41 17.53
C ALA A 250 -12.39 -8.67 16.70
N GLY A 251 -12.31 -9.84 17.35
CA GLY A 251 -11.68 -11.02 16.78
C GLY A 251 -10.16 -10.84 16.63
N LYS A 252 -9.52 -11.65 15.80
CA LYS A 252 -8.08 -11.52 15.50
C LYS A 252 -7.87 -10.47 14.43
N CYS A 253 -7.08 -9.45 14.71
CA CYS A 253 -6.73 -8.34 13.80
C CYS A 253 -5.22 -8.29 13.57
N LEU A 254 -4.81 -7.89 12.36
CA LEU A 254 -3.41 -7.66 12.00
C LEU A 254 -3.33 -6.51 11.00
N VAL A 255 -2.44 -5.58 11.28
CA VAL A 255 -1.88 -4.65 10.31
C VAL A 255 -0.46 -5.15 10.05
N ALA A 256 -0.21 -5.62 8.83
CA ALA A 256 1.07 -6.15 8.38
C ALA A 256 1.69 -5.24 7.33
N SER A 257 3.02 -5.22 7.26
CA SER A 257 3.73 -4.59 6.16
C SER A 257 4.93 -5.43 5.74
N ALA A 258 5.29 -5.30 4.46
CA ALA A 258 6.47 -5.94 3.90
C ALA A 258 7.07 -5.11 2.76
N SER A 259 8.40 -5.24 2.60
CA SER A 259 9.14 -4.61 1.51
C SER A 259 9.88 -5.66 0.69
N ARG A 260 9.72 -5.60 -0.66
CA ARG A 260 10.45 -6.45 -1.61
C ARG A 260 10.78 -5.63 -2.86
N ASN A 261 12.01 -5.75 -3.34
CA ASN A 261 12.44 -5.14 -4.62
C ASN A 261 12.10 -3.64 -4.74
N GLY A 262 12.27 -2.88 -3.65
CA GLY A 262 11.97 -1.45 -3.61
C GLY A 262 10.48 -1.10 -3.50
N ARG A 263 9.57 -2.07 -3.48
CA ARG A 263 8.15 -1.89 -3.26
C ARG A 263 7.78 -2.17 -1.80
N HIS A 264 6.92 -1.35 -1.24
CA HIS A 264 6.44 -1.47 0.13
C HIS A 264 4.92 -1.57 0.17
N LEU A 265 4.38 -2.62 0.79
CA LEU A 265 2.95 -2.88 0.89
C LEU A 265 2.49 -2.91 2.35
N ILE A 266 1.23 -2.53 2.57
CA ILE A 266 0.56 -2.66 3.86
C ILE A 266 -0.73 -3.46 3.65
N ALA A 267 -0.90 -4.53 4.41
CA ALA A 267 -2.08 -5.40 4.41
C ALA A 267 -2.76 -5.38 5.78
N VAL A 268 -4.07 -5.19 5.79
CA VAL A 268 -4.89 -5.23 7.00
C VAL A 268 -5.92 -6.34 6.88
N ALA A 269 -6.02 -7.18 7.90
CA ALA A 269 -7.04 -8.21 8.07
C ALA A 269 -7.69 -8.05 9.44
N LEU A 270 -9.04 -7.87 9.46
CA LEU A 270 -9.80 -7.68 10.70
C LEU A 270 -10.80 -8.82 10.89
N ASN A 271 -10.97 -9.26 12.14
CA ASN A 271 -11.82 -10.38 12.52
C ASN A 271 -11.55 -11.63 11.67
N SER A 272 -10.29 -11.97 11.52
CA SER A 272 -9.83 -13.09 10.69
C SER A 272 -9.68 -14.37 11.54
N GLY A 273 -10.08 -15.49 10.99
CA GLY A 273 -9.74 -16.82 11.56
C GLY A 273 -8.23 -17.10 11.48
N ASP A 274 -7.58 -16.59 10.41
CA ASP A 274 -6.15 -16.77 10.11
C ASP A 274 -5.54 -15.43 9.66
N ARG A 275 -5.37 -14.49 10.60
CA ARG A 275 -4.89 -13.12 10.28
C ARG A 275 -3.51 -13.09 9.62
N ALA A 276 -2.62 -14.01 9.99
CA ALA A 276 -1.28 -14.06 9.42
C ALA A 276 -1.33 -14.58 7.97
N GLY A 277 -2.04 -15.68 7.72
CA GLY A 277 -2.25 -16.22 6.38
C GLY A 277 -3.03 -15.27 5.47
N ASP A 278 -4.06 -14.59 5.98
CA ASP A 278 -4.80 -13.58 5.20
C ASP A 278 -3.89 -12.42 4.78
N CYS A 279 -3.11 -11.85 5.71
CA CYS A 279 -2.16 -10.80 5.37
C CYS A 279 -1.06 -11.29 4.42
N ALA A 280 -0.54 -12.52 4.61
CA ALA A 280 0.45 -13.09 3.69
C ALA A 280 -0.10 -13.21 2.27
N ARG A 281 -1.32 -13.75 2.11
CA ARG A 281 -2.00 -13.87 0.80
C ARG A 281 -2.26 -12.51 0.14
N LEU A 282 -2.65 -11.50 0.93
CA LEU A 282 -2.80 -10.12 0.44
C LEU A 282 -1.46 -9.55 -0.06
N LEU A 283 -0.39 -9.71 0.72
CA LEU A 283 0.94 -9.24 0.36
C LEU A 283 1.47 -9.98 -0.87
N ASP A 284 1.30 -11.30 -0.95
CA ASP A 284 1.71 -12.10 -2.12
C ASP A 284 0.98 -11.65 -3.38
N TYR A 285 -0.34 -11.44 -3.32
CA TYR A 285 -1.09 -10.86 -4.43
C TYR A 285 -0.53 -9.52 -4.87
N GLY A 286 -0.26 -8.63 -3.92
CA GLY A 286 0.31 -7.33 -4.22
C GLY A 286 1.69 -7.42 -4.87
N PHE A 287 2.57 -8.31 -4.41
CA PHE A 287 3.93 -8.43 -4.94
C PHE A 287 4.02 -9.21 -6.26
N ASN A 288 3.21 -10.26 -6.42
CA ASN A 288 3.38 -11.23 -7.49
C ASN A 288 2.35 -11.07 -8.63
N ASP A 289 1.11 -10.64 -8.30
CA ASP A 289 -0.02 -10.65 -9.23
C ASP A 289 -0.45 -9.25 -9.67
N CYS A 290 0.33 -8.21 -9.31
CA CYS A 290 0.06 -6.84 -9.69
C CYS A 290 1.21 -6.26 -10.51
N HIS A 291 0.86 -5.53 -11.57
CA HIS A 291 1.79 -4.84 -12.45
C HIS A 291 1.46 -3.34 -12.54
N LEU A 292 2.43 -2.53 -12.97
CA LEU A 292 2.22 -1.11 -13.23
C LEU A 292 1.56 -0.92 -14.58
N VAL A 293 0.49 -0.13 -14.60
CA VAL A 293 -0.19 0.34 -15.80
C VAL A 293 0.02 1.83 -15.92
N GLN A 294 0.55 2.27 -17.05
CA GLN A 294 0.70 3.70 -17.33
C GLN A 294 -0.65 4.34 -17.65
N VAL A 295 -1.04 5.30 -16.82
CA VAL A 295 -2.33 6.01 -16.92
C VAL A 295 -2.17 7.35 -17.66
N VAL A 296 -1.05 8.02 -17.42
CA VAL A 296 -0.69 9.29 -18.06
C VAL A 296 0.80 9.32 -18.31
N GLU A 297 1.18 9.62 -19.54
CA GLU A 297 2.56 9.86 -19.91
C GLU A 297 2.95 11.32 -19.61
N ARG A 298 4.20 11.54 -19.19
CA ARG A 298 4.76 12.88 -19.03
C ARG A 298 4.68 13.65 -20.34
N ARG A 299 4.30 14.93 -20.27
CA ARG A 299 4.05 15.83 -21.41
C ARG A 299 2.79 15.52 -22.22
N THR A 300 1.93 14.62 -21.76
CA THR A 300 0.59 14.48 -22.36
C THR A 300 -0.08 15.86 -22.38
N VAL A 301 -0.56 16.26 -23.55
CA VAL A 301 -1.28 17.53 -23.75
C VAL A 301 -2.71 17.37 -23.23
N PHE A 302 -3.09 18.24 -22.29
CA PHE A 302 -4.44 18.24 -21.73
C PHE A 302 -5.34 19.33 -22.33
N LYS A 303 -4.76 20.51 -22.60
CA LYS A 303 -5.52 21.62 -23.17
C LYS A 303 -4.61 22.69 -23.77
N GLU A 304 -5.15 23.47 -24.71
CA GLU A 304 -4.61 24.74 -25.12
C GLU A 304 -5.51 25.86 -24.60
N LEU A 305 -4.93 26.85 -23.91
CA LEU A 305 -5.65 27.97 -23.32
C LEU A 305 -5.16 29.29 -23.91
N LYS A 306 -6.09 30.19 -24.13
CA LYS A 306 -5.79 31.54 -24.62
C LYS A 306 -5.00 32.32 -23.57
N VAL A 307 -3.96 33.05 -24.00
CA VAL A 307 -3.12 33.89 -23.16
C VAL A 307 -3.35 35.37 -23.47
N THR A 308 -3.62 36.14 -22.42
CA THR A 308 -3.79 37.59 -22.55
C THR A 308 -2.43 38.27 -22.53
N GLY A 309 -2.16 39.15 -23.51
CA GLY A 309 -0.92 39.95 -23.55
C GLY A 309 0.35 39.18 -23.88
N GLY A 310 0.25 37.96 -24.40
CA GLY A 310 1.38 37.14 -24.79
C GLY A 310 1.83 37.35 -26.23
N ASP A 311 3.12 37.04 -26.50
CA ASP A 311 3.69 36.92 -27.84
C ASP A 311 3.13 35.71 -28.59
N LEU A 312 2.74 34.65 -27.86
CA LEU A 312 1.94 33.55 -28.36
C LEU A 312 0.49 33.66 -27.89
N PRO A 313 -0.50 33.41 -28.79
CA PRO A 313 -1.92 33.55 -28.46
C PRO A 313 -2.45 32.43 -27.55
N PHE A 314 -1.78 31.28 -27.52
CA PHE A 314 -2.18 30.09 -26.73
C PHE A 314 -1.00 29.50 -25.96
N ALA A 315 -1.30 29.00 -24.77
CA ALA A 315 -0.40 28.18 -23.97
C ALA A 315 -0.84 26.71 -24.04
N THR A 316 0.10 25.80 -24.31
CA THR A 316 -0.14 24.37 -24.24
C THR A 316 0.11 23.89 -22.82
N ILE A 317 -0.90 23.26 -22.22
CA ILE A 317 -0.87 22.72 -20.86
C ILE A 317 -0.58 21.20 -20.92
N ILE A 318 0.44 20.78 -20.21
CA ILE A 318 0.92 19.38 -20.22
C ILE A 318 1.01 18.81 -18.80
N SER A 319 1.02 17.45 -18.70
CA SER A 319 1.36 16.75 -17.45
C SER A 319 2.83 16.93 -17.10
N ALA A 320 3.14 17.22 -15.84
CA ALA A 320 4.50 17.41 -15.37
C ALA A 320 5.30 16.09 -15.26
N GLN A 321 4.61 14.95 -15.05
CA GLN A 321 5.21 13.64 -14.77
C GLN A 321 4.37 12.48 -15.31
N ASN A 322 4.96 11.27 -15.36
CA ASN A 322 4.22 10.03 -15.59
C ASN A 322 3.31 9.73 -14.39
N ILE A 323 2.19 9.10 -14.66
CA ILE A 323 1.34 8.51 -13.64
C ILE A 323 1.12 7.04 -13.98
N ASP A 324 1.63 6.19 -13.10
CA ASP A 324 1.47 4.75 -13.18
C ASP A 324 0.68 4.29 -11.95
N LEU A 325 -0.22 3.32 -12.14
CA LEU A 325 -1.01 2.70 -11.07
C LEU A 325 -0.77 1.20 -11.04
N TRP A 326 -0.82 0.62 -9.86
CA TRP A 326 -0.79 -0.82 -9.67
C TRP A 326 -2.15 -1.42 -10.02
N GLN A 327 -2.17 -2.43 -10.87
CA GLN A 327 -3.36 -3.17 -11.27
C GLN A 327 -3.09 -4.67 -11.17
N GLY A 328 -4.01 -5.41 -10.55
CA GLY A 328 -3.98 -6.86 -10.56
C GLY A 328 -4.34 -7.41 -11.94
N GLU A 329 -3.79 -8.56 -12.31
CA GLU A 329 -3.95 -9.14 -13.66
C GLU A 329 -5.43 -9.33 -14.08
N ASN A 330 -6.31 -9.66 -13.13
CA ASN A 330 -7.74 -9.89 -13.37
C ASN A 330 -8.65 -8.77 -12.84
N SER A 331 -8.10 -7.62 -12.45
CA SER A 331 -8.87 -6.47 -12.02
C SER A 331 -8.78 -5.35 -13.04
N LYS A 332 -9.92 -4.73 -13.37
CA LYS A 332 -9.93 -3.48 -14.12
C LYS A 332 -10.22 -2.34 -13.16
N LEU A 333 -9.23 -1.45 -13.00
CA LEU A 333 -9.44 -0.20 -12.27
C LEU A 333 -10.39 0.69 -13.09
N ASN A 334 -11.42 1.21 -12.43
CA ASN A 334 -12.20 2.31 -12.99
C ASN A 334 -11.42 3.61 -12.77
N ILE A 335 -10.73 4.10 -13.80
CA ILE A 335 -9.84 5.26 -13.74
C ILE A 335 -10.56 6.49 -14.24
N GLU A 336 -10.74 7.47 -13.35
CA GLU A 336 -11.26 8.78 -13.69
C GLU A 336 -10.15 9.83 -13.66
N LYS A 337 -10.14 10.72 -14.65
CA LYS A 337 -9.18 11.83 -14.80
C LYS A 337 -9.90 13.16 -14.62
N VAL A 338 -9.72 13.79 -13.47
CA VAL A 338 -10.36 15.08 -13.16
C VAL A 338 -9.31 16.19 -13.26
N VAL A 339 -9.58 17.15 -14.16
CA VAL A 339 -8.69 18.30 -14.39
C VAL A 339 -9.23 19.50 -13.62
N ARG A 340 -8.39 20.12 -12.79
CA ARG A 340 -8.65 21.42 -12.16
C ARG A 340 -7.56 22.40 -12.58
N MET A 341 -7.90 23.50 -13.20
CA MET A 341 -6.91 24.47 -13.66
C MET A 341 -7.45 25.90 -13.68
N ASN A 342 -6.53 26.88 -13.67
CA ASN A 342 -6.85 28.26 -13.96
C ASN A 342 -7.03 28.41 -15.48
N TYR A 343 -8.21 28.81 -15.90
CA TYR A 343 -8.56 29.05 -17.31
C TYR A 343 -8.20 30.45 -17.80
N GLN A 344 -7.83 31.38 -16.91
CA GLN A 344 -7.43 32.75 -17.24
C GLN A 344 -5.91 32.87 -17.13
N LEU A 345 -5.24 32.86 -18.25
CA LEU A 345 -3.78 32.99 -18.32
C LEU A 345 -3.37 34.33 -18.90
N ALA A 346 -2.41 35.00 -18.27
CA ALA A 346 -1.81 36.25 -18.73
C ALA A 346 -0.28 36.14 -18.80
N ALA A 347 0.31 36.68 -19.85
CA ALA A 347 1.77 36.72 -20.01
C ALA A 347 2.43 37.71 -19.02
N PRO A 348 3.68 37.45 -18.56
CA PRO A 348 4.54 36.36 -18.99
C PRO A 348 4.21 35.03 -18.30
N LEU A 349 4.44 33.91 -19.00
CA LEU A 349 4.33 32.55 -18.46
C LEU A 349 5.63 31.82 -18.70
N SER A 350 6.10 31.11 -17.67
CA SER A 350 7.36 30.35 -17.76
C SER A 350 7.08 28.87 -18.01
N LYS A 351 7.94 28.23 -18.80
CA LYS A 351 7.96 26.78 -18.97
C LYS A 351 8.04 26.07 -17.62
N GLY A 352 7.18 25.08 -17.40
CA GLY A 352 7.11 24.35 -16.14
C GLY A 352 6.31 25.05 -15.05
N GLN A 353 5.81 26.28 -15.29
CA GLN A 353 4.94 26.99 -14.34
C GLN A 353 3.64 26.20 -14.13
N PRO A 354 3.26 25.86 -12.87
CA PRO A 354 2.03 25.16 -12.59
C PRO A 354 0.84 26.09 -12.82
N VAL A 355 -0.19 25.57 -13.52
CA VAL A 355 -1.44 26.28 -13.82
C VAL A 355 -2.67 25.48 -13.41
N GLY A 356 -2.48 24.29 -12.90
CA GLY A 356 -3.53 23.41 -12.43
C GLY A 356 -3.02 22.07 -11.94
N GLU A 357 -3.95 21.17 -11.71
CA GLU A 357 -3.71 19.80 -11.27
C GLU A 357 -4.57 18.79 -12.03
N LEU A 358 -4.01 17.65 -12.32
CA LEU A 358 -4.69 16.46 -12.77
C LEU A 358 -4.86 15.51 -11.57
N ARG A 359 -6.10 15.21 -11.22
CA ARG A 359 -6.46 14.27 -10.16
C ARG A 359 -6.85 12.95 -10.80
N ILE A 360 -6.21 11.86 -10.38
CA ILE A 360 -6.53 10.51 -10.80
C ILE A 360 -7.28 9.82 -9.67
N LEU A 361 -8.49 9.39 -9.97
CA LEU A 361 -9.27 8.54 -9.07
C LEU A 361 -9.24 7.11 -9.63
N ALA A 362 -9.06 6.14 -8.75
CA ALA A 362 -9.23 4.72 -9.03
C ALA A 362 -10.36 4.20 -8.15
N ASP A 363 -11.39 3.64 -8.77
CA ASP A 363 -12.60 3.16 -8.11
C ASP A 363 -13.23 4.23 -7.17
N GLY A 364 -13.26 5.49 -7.63
CA GLY A 364 -13.79 6.64 -6.91
C GLY A 364 -12.84 7.24 -5.86
N ASN A 365 -11.72 6.60 -5.54
CA ASN A 365 -10.75 7.08 -4.54
C ASN A 365 -9.63 7.88 -5.21
N LEU A 366 -9.28 9.05 -4.64
CA LEU A 366 -8.16 9.85 -5.11
C LEU A 366 -6.83 9.14 -4.80
N VAL A 367 -6.13 8.70 -5.86
CA VAL A 367 -4.86 7.95 -5.73
C VAL A 367 -3.63 8.75 -6.14
N ARG A 368 -3.81 9.77 -7.01
CA ARG A 368 -2.71 10.60 -7.51
C ARG A 368 -3.15 12.02 -7.80
N VAL A 369 -2.24 12.96 -7.59
CA VAL A 369 -2.34 14.35 -8.07
C VAL A 369 -1.06 14.66 -8.84
N CYS A 370 -1.19 15.16 -10.06
CA CYS A 370 -0.08 15.55 -10.92
C CYS A 370 -0.24 17.03 -11.29
N PRO A 371 0.78 17.88 -11.13
CA PRO A 371 0.75 19.22 -11.63
C PRO A 371 0.55 19.27 -13.15
N LEU A 372 -0.31 20.16 -13.60
CA LEU A 372 -0.43 20.57 -14.99
C LEU A 372 0.35 21.86 -15.19
N VAL A 373 1.27 21.85 -16.16
CA VAL A 373 2.26 22.92 -16.33
C VAL A 373 2.27 23.48 -17.74
N ILE A 374 2.77 24.71 -17.87
CA ILE A 374 3.03 25.35 -19.16
C ILE A 374 4.17 24.61 -19.88
N ARG A 375 3.94 24.28 -21.17
CA ARG A 375 4.94 23.56 -21.99
C ARG A 375 6.12 24.43 -22.41
N ASP A 376 5.86 25.68 -22.83
CA ASP A 376 6.82 26.60 -23.44
C ASP A 376 6.72 27.98 -22.81
N ASP A 377 7.82 28.74 -22.81
CA ASP A 377 7.83 30.14 -22.33
C ASP A 377 6.94 31.01 -23.23
N ILE A 378 6.16 31.91 -22.64
CA ILE A 378 5.33 32.91 -23.33
C ILE A 378 5.68 34.30 -22.77
N LYS A 379 6.29 35.13 -23.59
CA LYS A 379 6.72 36.48 -23.19
C LYS A 379 5.56 37.48 -23.32
N LYS A 380 5.67 38.60 -22.64
CA LYS A 380 4.76 39.73 -22.89
C LYS A 380 4.93 40.19 -24.33
N ARG A 381 3.82 40.39 -25.02
CA ARG A 381 3.79 41.01 -26.34
C ARG A 381 4.32 42.44 -26.23
N ASN A 382 5.37 42.75 -26.99
CA ASN A 382 5.85 44.12 -27.12
C ASN A 382 4.87 44.94 -27.98
N ASP A 383 3.90 45.54 -27.35
CA ASP A 383 2.94 46.37 -28.03
C ASP A 383 3.52 47.80 -28.20
N VAL A 384 4.05 48.06 -29.38
CA VAL A 384 4.62 49.38 -29.74
C VAL A 384 3.58 50.49 -29.57
N ILE A 385 2.29 50.17 -29.72
CA ILE A 385 1.15 51.09 -29.57
C ILE A 385 0.94 51.48 -28.09
N SER A 386 1.15 50.54 -27.12
CA SER A 386 1.07 50.86 -25.69
C SER A 386 2.22 51.77 -25.22
N ARG A 387 3.43 51.65 -25.82
CA ARG A 387 4.54 52.55 -25.56
C ARG A 387 4.30 53.98 -26.09
N LEU A 388 3.61 54.11 -27.23
CA LEU A 388 3.23 55.42 -27.77
C LEU A 388 2.13 56.11 -26.94
N LYS A 389 1.18 55.34 -26.37
CA LYS A 389 0.14 55.90 -25.48
C LYS A 389 0.66 56.33 -24.10
N ALA A 390 1.83 55.88 -23.68
CA ALA A 390 2.45 56.28 -22.41
C ALA A 390 3.41 57.50 -22.56
N ILE A 391 3.59 57.98 -23.78
CA ILE A 391 4.42 59.15 -24.11
C ILE A 391 3.55 60.39 -24.42
N PHE A 392 2.28 60.18 -24.67
CA PHE A 392 1.25 61.21 -24.81
C PHE A 392 0.19 61.08 -23.72
#